data_060673089e4a0b9a2a094aa1328285c6
#
_entry.id   060673089e4a0b9a2a094aa1328285c6
#
_cell.length_a   1.000
_cell.length_b   1.000
_cell.length_c   1.000
_cell.angle_alpha   90.00
_cell.angle_beta   90.00
_cell.angle_gamma   90.00
#
_symmetry.space_group_name_H-M   'P 1'
#
loop_
_entity.id
_entity.type
_entity.pdbx_description
1 polymer ?
#
loop_
_entity_poly.entity_id
_entity_poly.type
_entity_poly.pdbx_seq_one_letter_code
_entity_poly.pdbx_strand_id
1 'polypeptide(L)'
;NEQVGRITVKGDKKLSPCNIADDSISSMIDEIPILALVCSYIDGESIISGLDELRYKESDRLIGIYNILKAMGVSVNINNNSSLAIKRGKNLYSTNNLDNLNDHRLAMVISCAQIIQGEKIDFDDCIKVSFPNFKELVETILVD
;
A
#
# COMPACT_ATOMS: atom_id res chain seq x y z
N ASN A 1 7.34 28.40 -11.46
CA ASN A 1 7.86 28.15 -10.09
C ASN A 1 7.04 27.01 -9.51
N GLU A 2 7.69 25.86 -9.29
CA GLU A 2 7.07 24.77 -8.56
C GLU A 2 6.87 25.21 -7.08
N GLN A 3 5.71 24.86 -6.54
CA GLN A 3 5.44 25.12 -5.12
C GLN A 3 6.20 24.10 -4.28
N VAL A 4 7.10 24.55 -3.41
CA VAL A 4 7.83 23.72 -2.48
C VAL A 4 7.06 23.64 -1.17
N GLY A 5 6.72 22.43 -0.72
CA GLY A 5 6.06 22.17 0.54
C GLY A 5 6.92 21.39 1.51
N ARG A 6 6.56 21.39 2.79
CA ARG A 6 7.16 20.54 3.82
C ARG A 6 6.10 19.60 4.38
N ILE A 7 6.40 18.30 4.36
CA ILE A 7 5.57 17.26 5.00
C ILE A 7 6.25 16.85 6.29
N THR A 8 5.50 16.86 7.41
CA THR A 8 5.98 16.38 8.72
C THR A 8 5.12 15.21 9.16
N VAL A 9 5.74 14.05 9.37
CA VAL A 9 5.08 12.85 9.90
C VAL A 9 5.50 12.65 11.35
N LYS A 10 4.50 12.46 12.25
CA LYS A 10 4.71 12.15 13.67
C LYS A 10 4.19 10.75 13.96
N GLY A 11 5.09 9.84 14.35
CA GLY A 11 4.81 8.43 14.58
C GLY A 11 4.30 8.08 16.00
N ASP A 12 3.98 9.06 16.83
CA ASP A 12 3.62 8.90 18.25
C ASP A 12 2.14 8.65 18.51
N LYS A 13 1.29 8.67 17.47
CA LYS A 13 -0.16 8.51 17.62
C LYS A 13 -0.65 7.15 17.16
N LYS A 14 -1.57 6.57 17.95
CA LYS A 14 -2.32 5.40 17.50
C LYS A 14 -3.22 5.80 16.32
N LEU A 15 -3.09 5.09 15.21
CA LEU A 15 -3.94 5.28 14.05
C LEU A 15 -5.34 4.71 14.30
N SER A 16 -6.34 5.35 13.72
CA SER A 16 -7.74 4.91 13.76
C SER A 16 -8.21 4.49 12.38
N PRO A 17 -9.18 3.57 12.28
CA PRO A 17 -9.78 3.21 11.01
C PRO A 17 -10.34 4.43 10.28
N CYS A 18 -10.31 4.39 8.97
CA CYS A 18 -10.82 5.47 8.13
C CYS A 18 -11.91 4.96 7.18
N ASN A 19 -12.77 5.89 6.77
CA ASN A 19 -13.71 5.69 5.68
C ASN A 19 -13.45 6.78 4.65
N ILE A 20 -12.89 6.39 3.50
CA ILE A 20 -12.51 7.29 2.42
C ILE A 20 -13.40 7.00 1.23
N ALA A 21 -14.06 8.04 0.73
CA ALA A 21 -14.99 7.95 -0.39
C ALA A 21 -14.65 8.97 -1.50
N ASP A 22 -15.22 8.73 -2.61
CA ASP A 22 -15.12 9.22 -3.98
C ASP A 22 -14.36 10.52 -4.26
N ASP A 23 -14.70 11.63 -3.62
CA ASP A 23 -14.18 12.96 -4.02
C ASP A 23 -12.66 13.12 -3.84
N SER A 24 -12.04 12.36 -2.95
CA SER A 24 -10.60 12.42 -2.69
C SER A 24 -9.79 11.36 -3.45
N ILE A 25 -10.44 10.31 -3.94
CA ILE A 25 -9.77 9.14 -4.53
C ILE A 25 -8.99 9.52 -5.79
N SER A 26 -9.59 10.29 -6.69
CA SER A 26 -8.94 10.68 -7.96
C SER A 26 -7.63 11.42 -7.76
N SER A 27 -7.51 12.22 -6.68
CA SER A 27 -6.30 12.98 -6.35
C SER A 27 -5.22 12.15 -5.66
N MET A 28 -5.56 10.96 -5.15
CA MET A 28 -4.65 10.08 -4.41
C MET A 28 -4.69 8.63 -4.92
N ILE A 29 -5.10 8.44 -6.17
CA ILE A 29 -5.32 7.11 -6.75
C ILE A 29 -4.05 6.24 -6.73
N ASP A 30 -2.90 6.85 -6.90
CA ASP A 30 -1.61 6.17 -6.91
C ASP A 30 -1.08 5.85 -5.51
N GLU A 31 -1.62 6.51 -4.48
CA GLU A 31 -1.30 6.27 -3.07
C GLU A 31 -2.21 5.21 -2.42
N ILE A 32 -3.29 4.80 -3.10
CA ILE A 32 -4.22 3.79 -2.56
C ILE A 32 -3.53 2.47 -2.19
N PRO A 33 -2.58 1.94 -2.97
CA PRO A 33 -1.90 0.70 -2.59
C PRO A 33 -1.18 0.79 -1.23
N ILE A 34 -0.42 1.88 -0.99
CA ILE A 34 0.27 2.04 0.29
C ILE A 34 -0.68 2.39 1.42
N LEU A 35 -1.75 3.14 1.17
CA LEU A 35 -2.79 3.42 2.15
C LEU A 35 -3.49 2.13 2.59
N ALA A 36 -3.80 1.23 1.67
CA ALA A 36 -4.39 -0.07 1.97
C ALA A 36 -3.46 -0.92 2.87
N LEU A 37 -2.14 -0.88 2.63
CA LEU A 37 -1.17 -1.50 3.51
C LEU A 37 -1.22 -0.88 4.91
N VAL A 38 -1.22 0.44 5.05
CA VAL A 38 -1.34 1.12 6.36
C VAL A 38 -2.61 0.69 7.07
N CYS A 39 -3.76 0.67 6.38
CA CYS A 39 -5.04 0.23 6.93
C CYS A 39 -4.99 -1.20 7.48
N SER A 40 -4.17 -2.07 6.89
CA SER A 40 -4.03 -3.47 7.31
C SER A 40 -3.38 -3.65 8.70
N TYR A 41 -2.71 -2.62 9.21
CA TYR A 41 -2.09 -2.60 10.54
C TYR A 41 -2.94 -1.86 11.60
N ILE A 42 -4.09 -1.29 11.22
CA ILE A 42 -4.96 -0.53 12.11
C ILE A 42 -6.01 -1.47 12.73
N ASP A 43 -6.22 -1.35 14.05
CA ASP A 43 -7.28 -2.09 14.75
C ASP A 43 -8.65 -1.49 14.37
N GLY A 44 -9.54 -2.33 13.87
CA GLY A 44 -10.85 -1.95 13.35
C GLY A 44 -10.95 -2.20 11.84
N GLU A 45 -11.98 -1.66 11.23
CA GLU A 45 -12.24 -1.82 9.80
C GLU A 45 -12.13 -0.47 9.09
N SER A 46 -11.26 -0.40 8.07
CA SER A 46 -11.17 0.74 7.17
C SER A 46 -11.87 0.42 5.86
N ILE A 47 -12.53 1.41 5.28
CA ILE A 47 -13.23 1.28 3.99
C ILE A 47 -12.69 2.34 3.04
N ILE A 48 -12.32 1.92 1.83
CA ILE A 48 -11.86 2.80 0.75
C ILE A 48 -12.76 2.52 -0.45
N SER A 49 -13.50 3.51 -0.92
CA SER A 49 -14.49 3.38 -2.00
C SER A 49 -14.11 4.21 -3.22
N GLY A 50 -14.76 3.97 -4.38
CA GLY A 50 -14.47 4.73 -5.61
C GLY A 50 -13.20 4.25 -6.32
N LEU A 51 -12.87 2.96 -6.22
CA LEU A 51 -11.62 2.38 -6.71
C LEU A 51 -11.70 1.82 -8.13
N ASP A 52 -12.73 2.15 -8.90
CA ASP A 52 -12.94 1.62 -10.25
C ASP A 52 -11.76 1.88 -11.16
N GLU A 53 -11.14 3.07 -11.07
CA GLU A 53 -10.02 3.47 -11.90
C GLU A 53 -8.77 2.59 -11.69
N LEU A 54 -8.59 2.00 -10.51
CA LEU A 54 -7.46 1.11 -10.23
C LEU A 54 -7.42 -0.14 -11.11
N ARG A 55 -8.55 -0.52 -11.69
CA ARG A 55 -8.64 -1.69 -12.58
C ARG A 55 -8.02 -1.46 -13.95
N TYR A 56 -7.81 -0.19 -14.32
CA TYR A 56 -7.36 0.25 -15.65
C TYR A 56 -5.97 0.89 -15.61
N LYS A 57 -5.19 0.66 -14.56
CA LYS A 57 -3.79 1.10 -14.43
C LYS A 57 -2.85 0.12 -15.16
N GLU A 58 -1.56 0.10 -14.84
CA GLU A 58 -0.55 -0.80 -15.41
C GLU A 58 -0.91 -2.28 -15.20
N SER A 59 -1.61 -2.56 -14.12
CA SER A 59 -2.24 -3.84 -13.79
C SER A 59 -3.65 -3.59 -13.24
N ASP A 60 -4.46 -4.65 -12.99
CA ASP A 60 -5.64 -4.51 -12.11
C ASP A 60 -5.13 -4.35 -10.66
N ARG A 61 -4.77 -3.10 -10.31
CA ARG A 61 -4.23 -2.76 -8.99
C ARG A 61 -5.18 -3.10 -7.86
N LEU A 62 -6.49 -3.01 -8.08
CA LEU A 62 -7.48 -3.37 -7.06
C LEU A 62 -7.36 -4.84 -6.68
N ILE A 63 -7.28 -5.72 -7.67
CA ILE A 63 -7.06 -7.16 -7.47
C ILE A 63 -5.66 -7.41 -6.90
N GLY A 64 -4.64 -6.70 -7.38
CA GLY A 64 -3.28 -6.81 -6.86
C GLY A 64 -3.20 -6.50 -5.36
N ILE A 65 -3.76 -5.37 -4.93
CA ILE A 65 -3.85 -4.99 -3.50
C ILE A 65 -4.58 -6.07 -2.70
N TYR A 66 -5.75 -6.51 -3.18
CA TYR A 66 -6.53 -7.55 -2.53
C TYR A 66 -5.72 -8.84 -2.35
N ASN A 67 -5.03 -9.32 -3.38
CA ASN A 67 -4.25 -10.54 -3.34
C ASN A 67 -3.05 -10.43 -2.38
N ILE A 68 -2.32 -9.32 -2.41
CA ILE A 68 -1.20 -9.04 -1.50
C ILE A 68 -1.69 -9.06 -0.06
N LEU A 69 -2.69 -8.27 0.28
CA LEU A 69 -3.21 -8.18 1.64
C LEU A 69 -3.78 -9.53 2.13
N LYS A 70 -4.48 -10.24 1.27
CA LYS A 70 -5.03 -11.56 1.60
C LYS A 70 -3.93 -12.59 1.86
N ALA A 71 -2.89 -12.62 1.03
CA ALA A 71 -1.73 -13.49 1.22
C ALA A 71 -0.97 -13.17 2.52
N MET A 72 -0.92 -11.90 2.91
CA MET A 72 -0.39 -11.46 4.21
C MET A 72 -1.27 -11.86 5.40
N GLY A 73 -2.45 -12.47 5.22
CA GLY A 73 -3.36 -12.86 6.30
C GLY A 73 -4.27 -11.73 6.78
N VAL A 74 -4.35 -10.64 6.04
CA VAL A 74 -5.27 -9.52 6.30
C VAL A 74 -6.70 -9.94 5.94
N SER A 75 -7.68 -9.56 6.76
CA SER A 75 -9.09 -9.70 6.42
C SER A 75 -9.50 -8.60 5.46
N VAL A 76 -9.53 -8.90 4.18
CA VAL A 76 -9.84 -7.94 3.11
C VAL A 76 -10.95 -8.47 2.22
N ASN A 77 -11.88 -7.57 1.82
CA ASN A 77 -12.95 -7.88 0.88
C ASN A 77 -13.07 -6.76 -0.16
N ILE A 78 -13.40 -7.16 -1.39
CA ILE A 78 -13.81 -6.23 -2.43
C ILE A 78 -15.34 -6.19 -2.45
N ASN A 79 -15.92 -5.01 -2.24
CA ASN A 79 -17.36 -4.79 -2.28
C ASN A 79 -17.72 -4.00 -3.55
N ASN A 80 -18.85 -4.39 -4.20
CA ASN A 80 -19.37 -3.71 -5.39
C ASN A 80 -18.35 -3.47 -6.51
N ASN A 81 -17.31 -4.30 -6.60
CA ASN A 81 -16.19 -4.22 -7.54
C ASN A 81 -15.35 -2.91 -7.47
N SER A 82 -15.61 -2.01 -6.55
CA SER A 82 -14.99 -0.69 -6.49
C SER A 82 -14.65 -0.21 -5.08
N SER A 83 -14.72 -1.07 -4.07
CA SER A 83 -14.30 -0.69 -2.72
C SER A 83 -13.56 -1.82 -2.00
N LEU A 84 -12.65 -1.45 -1.11
CA LEU A 84 -11.93 -2.34 -0.21
C LEU A 84 -12.43 -2.13 1.22
N ALA A 85 -12.87 -3.20 1.87
CA ALA A 85 -13.03 -3.25 3.31
C ALA A 85 -11.83 -4.01 3.90
N ILE A 86 -11.06 -3.34 4.73
CA ILE A 86 -9.76 -3.84 5.24
C ILE A 86 -9.80 -3.87 6.75
N LYS A 87 -9.54 -5.03 7.32
CA LYS A 87 -9.45 -5.22 8.76
C LYS A 87 -8.19 -6.01 9.09
N ARG A 88 -7.46 -5.58 10.10
CA ARG A 88 -6.24 -6.25 10.54
C ARG A 88 -6.48 -7.74 10.75
N GLY A 89 -5.59 -8.57 10.20
CA GLY A 89 -5.58 -10.01 10.44
C GLY A 89 -5.14 -10.35 11.87
N LYS A 90 -5.54 -11.52 12.36
CA LYS A 90 -5.06 -12.00 13.67
C LYS A 90 -3.57 -12.33 13.64
N ASN A 91 -3.10 -12.93 12.55
CA ASN A 91 -1.71 -13.27 12.29
C ASN A 91 -1.35 -12.77 10.90
N LEU A 92 -0.25 -12.04 10.78
CA LEU A 92 0.30 -11.69 9.48
C LEU A 92 1.29 -12.76 9.06
N TYR A 93 1.23 -13.14 7.79
CA TYR A 93 2.12 -14.12 7.17
C TYR A 93 3.25 -13.40 6.45
N SER A 94 4.31 -14.15 6.13
CA SER A 94 5.44 -13.65 5.35
C SER A 94 5.02 -13.05 4.01
N THR A 95 5.72 -12.00 3.63
CA THR A 95 5.54 -11.30 2.36
C THR A 95 6.46 -11.82 1.26
N ASN A 96 7.23 -12.87 1.54
CA ASN A 96 8.09 -13.49 0.55
C ASN A 96 7.26 -14.15 -0.57
N ASN A 97 7.69 -13.95 -1.81
CA ASN A 97 7.04 -14.47 -3.02
C ASN A 97 5.64 -13.91 -3.31
N LEU A 98 5.31 -12.71 -2.86
CA LEU A 98 4.10 -12.00 -3.30
C LEU A 98 4.27 -11.55 -4.76
N ASP A 99 3.20 -11.69 -5.54
CA ASP A 99 3.16 -11.26 -6.94
C ASP A 99 2.83 -9.76 -7.01
N ASN A 100 3.72 -8.98 -7.59
CA ASN A 100 3.53 -7.56 -7.83
C ASN A 100 2.90 -7.25 -9.19
N LEU A 101 2.55 -8.26 -9.99
CA LEU A 101 1.96 -8.12 -11.32
C LEU A 101 2.79 -7.22 -12.27
N ASN A 102 4.11 -7.13 -12.07
CA ASN A 102 5.00 -6.19 -12.77
C ASN A 102 4.54 -4.71 -12.67
N ASP A 103 3.88 -4.37 -11.57
CA ASP A 103 3.40 -3.02 -11.25
C ASP A 103 4.30 -2.41 -10.17
N HIS A 104 4.95 -1.30 -10.50
CA HIS A 104 5.90 -0.63 -9.62
C HIS A 104 5.28 -0.17 -8.28
N ARG A 105 3.98 0.19 -8.26
CA ARG A 105 3.28 0.58 -7.03
C ARG A 105 3.07 -0.61 -6.10
N LEU A 106 2.67 -1.74 -6.65
CA LEU A 106 2.51 -2.98 -5.89
C LEU A 106 3.86 -3.50 -5.39
N ALA A 107 4.91 -3.41 -6.20
CA ALA A 107 6.26 -3.79 -5.79
C ALA A 107 6.76 -2.93 -4.61
N MET A 108 6.55 -1.60 -4.64
CA MET A 108 6.88 -0.73 -3.50
C MET A 108 6.07 -1.08 -2.25
N VAL A 109 4.79 -1.43 -2.37
CA VAL A 109 3.96 -1.87 -1.24
C VAL A 109 4.51 -3.14 -0.61
N ILE A 110 4.92 -4.12 -1.42
CA ILE A 110 5.54 -5.36 -0.93
C ILE A 110 6.84 -5.05 -0.19
N SER A 111 7.72 -4.21 -0.76
CA SER A 111 8.95 -3.78 -0.09
C SER A 111 8.66 -3.09 1.26
N CYS A 112 7.67 -2.21 1.33
CA CYS A 112 7.26 -1.57 2.58
C CYS A 112 6.72 -2.58 3.60
N ALA A 113 5.95 -3.57 3.16
CA ALA A 113 5.44 -4.63 4.02
C ALA A 113 6.60 -5.48 4.59
N GLN A 114 7.61 -5.80 3.78
CA GLN A 114 8.82 -6.50 4.21
C GLN A 114 9.58 -5.71 5.28
N ILE A 115 9.72 -4.39 5.11
CA ILE A 115 10.33 -3.51 6.11
C ILE A 115 9.59 -3.61 7.44
N ILE A 116 8.27 -3.43 7.42
CA ILE A 116 7.44 -3.44 8.64
C ILE A 116 7.52 -4.79 9.36
N GLN A 117 7.66 -5.89 8.61
CA GLN A 117 7.74 -7.24 9.18
C GLN A 117 9.17 -7.67 9.54
N GLY A 118 10.18 -6.83 9.28
CA GLY A 118 11.59 -7.16 9.53
C GLY A 118 12.12 -8.27 8.62
N GLU A 119 11.54 -8.44 7.43
CA GLU A 119 11.95 -9.41 6.45
C GLU A 119 13.05 -8.86 5.54
N LYS A 120 13.70 -9.75 4.78
CA LYS A 120 14.61 -9.32 3.72
C LYS A 120 13.83 -8.59 2.64
N ILE A 121 14.25 -7.36 2.33
CA ILE A 121 13.58 -6.54 1.32
C ILE A 121 14.00 -7.01 -0.07
N ASP A 122 13.02 -7.24 -0.92
CA ASP A 122 13.20 -7.51 -2.34
C ASP A 122 12.82 -6.24 -3.13
N PHE A 123 13.82 -5.62 -3.76
CA PHE A 123 13.64 -4.43 -4.58
C PHE A 123 13.49 -4.85 -6.04
N ASP A 124 12.26 -5.01 -6.49
CA ASP A 124 11.96 -5.32 -7.88
C ASP A 124 12.41 -4.18 -8.82
N ASP A 125 12.99 -4.55 -9.96
CA ASP A 125 13.49 -3.57 -10.94
C ASP A 125 12.38 -2.70 -11.54
N CYS A 126 11.12 -3.14 -11.56
CA CYS A 126 9.99 -2.36 -12.04
C CYS A 126 9.77 -1.06 -11.23
N ILE A 127 10.22 -1.01 -9.98
CA ILE A 127 10.14 0.19 -9.12
C ILE A 127 10.84 1.38 -9.77
N LYS A 128 11.93 1.15 -10.48
CA LYS A 128 12.74 2.20 -11.12
C LYS A 128 11.97 3.02 -12.15
N VAL A 129 10.85 2.51 -12.66
CA VAL A 129 9.99 3.20 -13.63
C VAL A 129 9.46 4.52 -13.07
N SER A 130 9.05 4.54 -11.81
CA SER A 130 8.49 5.74 -11.17
C SER A 130 9.34 6.29 -10.03
N PHE A 131 10.19 5.46 -9.40
CA PHE A 131 11.01 5.87 -8.28
C PHE A 131 12.43 5.26 -8.36
N PRO A 132 13.30 5.78 -9.23
CA PRO A 132 14.62 5.22 -9.47
C PRO A 132 15.49 5.08 -8.21
N ASN A 133 15.37 6.00 -7.26
CA ASN A 133 16.18 6.05 -6.03
C ASN A 133 15.45 5.45 -4.81
N PHE A 134 14.40 4.66 -5.01
CA PHE A 134 13.60 4.09 -3.90
C PHE A 134 14.45 3.23 -2.98
N LYS A 135 15.28 2.36 -3.53
CA LYS A 135 16.16 1.47 -2.77
C LYS A 135 17.14 2.26 -1.89
N GLU A 136 17.86 3.20 -2.48
CA GLU A 136 18.85 4.02 -1.77
C GLU A 136 18.19 4.82 -0.64
N LEU A 137 16.99 5.37 -0.90
CA LEU A 137 16.25 6.11 0.12
C LEU A 137 15.85 5.21 1.29
N VAL A 138 15.31 4.02 1.00
CA VAL A 138 14.92 3.04 2.02
C VAL A 138 16.13 2.60 2.85
N GLU A 139 17.24 2.27 2.20
CA GLU A 139 18.49 1.89 2.88
C GLU A 139 18.98 3.00 3.82
N THR A 140 18.87 4.27 3.42
CA THR A 140 19.21 5.42 4.27
C THR A 140 18.34 5.50 5.53
N ILE A 141 17.05 5.19 5.43
CA ILE A 141 16.10 5.25 6.57
C ILE A 141 16.32 4.08 7.54
N LEU A 142 16.77 2.93 7.06
CA LEU A 142 16.95 1.72 7.87
C LEU A 142 18.27 1.64 8.63
N VAL A 143 19.23 2.55 8.37
CA VAL A 143 20.57 2.56 9.02
C VAL A 143 20.55 3.31 10.37
N ASP A 144 19.50 4.05 10.70
CA ASP A 144 19.30 4.76 11.97
C ASP A 144 18.46 3.90 12.95
#